data_676bec050e932bf60ab46cfe340f0cc7
#
_entry.id   676bec050e932bf60ab46cfe340f0cc7
#
_cell.length_a   1.000
_cell.length_b   1.000
_cell.length_c   1.000
_cell.angle_alpha   90.00
_cell.angle_beta   90.00
_cell.angle_gamma   90.00
#
_symmetry.space_group_name_H-M   'P 1'
#
loop_
_entity.id
_entity.type
_entity.pdbx_description
1 polymer ?
#
loop_
_entity_poly.entity_id
_entity_poly.type
_entity_poly.pdbx_seq_one_letter_code
_entity_poly.pdbx_strand_id
1 'polypeptide(L)'
;MTTKVSMDAIKALREKTSASLGDVRKALESSGGNEAKALQLLRERGAAIAEKRSSKAAGDGRVETYVHHDGKLAVLVEVNCETDFVARTTDFVQFCKDAAIQVAAMNPAYVRPEDAPAGADAEAVKASALLAQPFVKDAGTTVGELLNALVAKTGEKVIVRRFARFAVGEPA
;
A
#
# COMPACT_ATOMS: atom_id res chain seq x y z
N MET A 1 21.65 -24.56 -11.43
CA MET A 1 22.29 -23.54 -12.29
C MET A 1 21.65 -22.20 -11.92
N THR A 2 22.43 -21.29 -11.35
CA THR A 2 21.94 -19.96 -10.97
C THR A 2 21.80 -19.12 -12.24
N THR A 3 20.59 -18.84 -12.67
CA THR A 3 20.32 -17.99 -13.82
C THR A 3 20.87 -16.59 -13.52
N LYS A 4 21.85 -16.15 -14.31
CA LYS A 4 22.46 -14.82 -14.15
C LYS A 4 21.41 -13.76 -14.52
N VAL A 5 20.79 -13.16 -13.52
CA VAL A 5 19.76 -12.12 -13.73
C VAL A 5 20.44 -10.83 -14.19
N SER A 6 19.89 -10.19 -15.23
CA SER A 6 20.44 -8.94 -15.76
C SER A 6 20.17 -7.76 -14.81
N MET A 7 21.08 -6.79 -14.79
CA MET A 7 20.89 -5.56 -14.01
C MET A 7 19.67 -4.75 -14.49
N ASP A 8 19.36 -4.83 -15.78
CA ASP A 8 18.20 -4.12 -16.35
C ASP A 8 16.88 -4.73 -15.87
N ALA A 9 16.78 -6.06 -15.79
CA ALA A 9 15.62 -6.73 -15.21
C ALA A 9 15.44 -6.37 -13.72
N ILE A 10 16.55 -6.29 -12.97
CA ILE A 10 16.51 -5.88 -11.54
C ILE A 10 16.03 -4.43 -11.42
N LYS A 11 16.54 -3.51 -12.25
CA LYS A 11 16.12 -2.10 -12.24
C LYS A 11 14.64 -1.97 -12.58
N ALA A 12 14.19 -2.60 -13.67
CA ALA A 12 12.81 -2.54 -14.13
C ALA A 12 11.83 -3.07 -13.07
N LEU A 13 12.12 -4.22 -12.44
CA LEU A 13 11.24 -4.77 -11.41
C LEU A 13 11.30 -3.94 -10.12
N ARG A 14 12.45 -3.34 -9.79
CA ARG A 14 12.56 -2.42 -8.66
C ARG A 14 11.74 -1.15 -8.84
N GLU A 15 11.73 -0.57 -10.03
CA GLU A 15 10.91 0.60 -10.37
C GLU A 15 9.42 0.31 -10.19
N LYS A 16 8.97 -0.89 -10.61
CA LYS A 16 7.58 -1.33 -10.45
C LYS A 16 7.19 -1.63 -9.01
N THR A 17 8.10 -2.15 -8.19
CA THR A 17 7.76 -2.69 -6.86
C THR A 17 8.25 -1.86 -5.70
N SER A 18 9.16 -0.90 -5.94
CA SER A 18 9.90 -0.17 -4.90
C SER A 18 10.61 -1.05 -3.86
N ALA A 19 10.71 -2.36 -4.09
CA ALA A 19 11.37 -3.31 -3.21
C ALA A 19 12.91 -3.09 -3.15
N SER A 20 13.57 -3.62 -2.12
CA SER A 20 15.01 -3.51 -1.99
C SER A 20 15.73 -4.22 -3.15
N LEU A 21 16.89 -3.71 -3.55
CA LEU A 21 17.70 -4.32 -4.61
C LEU A 21 18.00 -5.81 -4.33
N GLY A 22 18.28 -6.14 -3.06
CA GLY A 22 18.56 -7.50 -2.62
C GLY A 22 17.35 -8.43 -2.75
N ASP A 23 16.17 -7.94 -2.42
CA ASP A 23 14.94 -8.73 -2.52
C ASP A 23 14.51 -8.94 -3.96
N VAL A 24 14.58 -7.90 -4.80
CA VAL A 24 14.32 -8.02 -6.24
C VAL A 24 15.26 -9.02 -6.90
N ARG A 25 16.55 -8.93 -6.61
CA ARG A 25 17.54 -9.89 -7.14
C ARG A 25 17.22 -11.32 -6.73
N LYS A 26 16.96 -11.57 -5.42
CA LYS A 26 16.60 -12.90 -4.91
C LYS A 26 15.33 -13.43 -5.55
N ALA A 27 14.30 -12.59 -5.69
CA ALA A 27 13.05 -12.98 -6.32
C ALA A 27 13.23 -13.38 -7.78
N LEU A 28 14.01 -12.61 -8.54
CA LEU A 28 14.33 -12.93 -9.94
C LEU A 28 15.20 -14.19 -10.06
N GLU A 29 16.19 -14.38 -9.21
CA GLU A 29 17.00 -15.59 -9.15
C GLU A 29 16.13 -16.82 -8.85
N SER A 30 15.25 -16.74 -7.85
CA SER A 30 14.35 -17.83 -7.44
C SER A 30 13.27 -18.13 -8.48
N SER A 31 12.87 -17.16 -9.28
CA SER A 31 11.89 -17.34 -10.37
C SER A 31 12.51 -17.76 -11.70
N GLY A 32 13.84 -17.94 -11.74
CA GLY A 32 14.56 -18.23 -12.99
C GLY A 32 14.50 -17.08 -14.01
N GLY A 33 14.34 -15.84 -13.56
CA GLY A 33 14.21 -14.65 -14.39
C GLY A 33 12.76 -14.34 -14.83
N ASN A 34 11.78 -15.12 -14.39
CA ASN A 34 10.37 -14.87 -14.69
C ASN A 34 9.85 -13.71 -13.83
N GLU A 35 9.55 -12.59 -14.49
CA GLU A 35 9.13 -11.35 -13.83
C GLU A 35 7.81 -11.49 -13.03
N ALA A 36 6.80 -12.15 -13.63
CA ALA A 36 5.50 -12.31 -12.97
C ALA A 36 5.63 -13.14 -11.69
N LYS A 37 6.42 -14.23 -11.74
CA LYS A 37 6.69 -15.07 -10.58
C LYS A 37 7.56 -14.34 -9.54
N ALA A 38 8.52 -13.53 -9.96
CA ALA A 38 9.32 -12.71 -9.07
C ALA A 38 8.46 -11.66 -8.34
N LEU A 39 7.53 -11.04 -9.07
CA LEU A 39 6.56 -10.10 -8.47
C LEU A 39 5.71 -10.76 -7.41
N GLN A 40 5.19 -11.96 -7.67
CA GLN A 40 4.43 -12.73 -6.69
C GLN A 40 5.26 -13.04 -5.43
N LEU A 41 6.51 -13.49 -5.59
CA LEU A 41 7.42 -13.75 -4.46
C LEU A 41 7.68 -12.49 -3.62
N LEU A 42 7.80 -11.33 -4.26
CA LEU A 42 7.96 -10.06 -3.56
C LEU A 42 6.70 -9.66 -2.76
N ARG A 43 5.51 -9.87 -3.32
CA ARG A 43 4.22 -9.64 -2.64
C ARG A 43 4.07 -10.54 -1.41
N GLU A 44 4.32 -11.84 -1.55
CA GLU A 44 4.27 -12.81 -0.46
C GLU A 44 5.27 -12.46 0.67
N ARG A 45 6.48 -12.04 0.28
CA ARG A 45 7.49 -11.58 1.24
C ARG A 45 7.06 -10.31 1.97
N GLY A 46 6.46 -9.34 1.25
CA GLY A 46 5.94 -8.11 1.84
C GLY A 46 4.86 -8.42 2.89
N ALA A 47 3.91 -9.27 2.56
CA ALA A 47 2.86 -9.71 3.47
C ALA A 47 3.43 -10.41 4.72
N ALA A 48 4.40 -11.31 4.56
CA ALA A 48 5.04 -12.01 5.68
C ALA A 48 5.82 -11.06 6.61
N ILE A 49 6.43 -10.00 6.08
CA ILE A 49 7.09 -8.97 6.89
C ILE A 49 6.05 -8.14 7.64
N ALA A 50 4.97 -7.73 6.98
CA ALA A 50 3.88 -6.98 7.60
C ALA A 50 3.24 -7.76 8.76
N GLU A 51 3.01 -9.06 8.60
CA GLU A 51 2.50 -9.94 9.64
C GLU A 51 3.45 -10.03 10.86
N LYS A 52 4.75 -10.23 10.63
CA LYS A 52 5.75 -10.23 11.71
C LYS A 52 5.81 -8.92 12.48
N ARG A 53 5.48 -7.82 11.84
CA ARG A 53 5.45 -6.48 12.46
C ARG A 53 4.09 -6.13 13.07
N SER A 54 3.07 -6.95 12.88
CA SER A 54 1.68 -6.65 13.30
C SER A 54 1.55 -6.32 14.79
N SER A 55 2.34 -6.96 15.66
CA SER A 55 2.33 -6.73 17.11
C SER A 55 3.10 -5.47 17.57
N LYS A 56 3.86 -4.80 16.69
CA LYS A 56 4.58 -3.58 17.04
C LYS A 56 3.63 -2.39 17.20
N ALA A 57 3.98 -1.46 18.09
CA ALA A 57 3.27 -0.20 18.19
C ALA A 57 3.64 0.71 16.99
N ALA A 58 2.64 1.38 16.43
CA ALA A 58 2.80 2.38 15.39
C ALA A 58 2.21 3.70 15.92
N GLY A 59 3.02 4.40 16.72
CA GLY A 59 2.59 5.60 17.45
C GLY A 59 2.97 6.91 16.77
N ASP A 60 3.83 6.86 15.78
CA ASP A 60 4.23 7.99 14.94
C ASP A 60 3.51 7.93 13.59
N GLY A 61 3.72 8.89 12.71
CA GLY A 61 3.12 8.86 11.39
C GLY A 61 2.82 10.23 10.80
N ARG A 62 1.80 10.27 9.93
CA ARG A 62 1.42 11.47 9.21
C ARG A 62 -0.09 11.50 8.95
N VAL A 63 -0.67 12.71 9.02
CA VAL A 63 -1.97 13.01 8.40
C VAL A 63 -1.71 13.68 7.07
N GLU A 64 -2.15 13.05 5.98
CA GLU A 64 -2.06 13.60 4.63
C GLU A 64 -3.43 14.12 4.20
N THR A 65 -3.43 15.14 3.36
CA THR A 65 -4.63 15.80 2.86
C THR A 65 -4.68 15.75 1.34
N TYR A 66 -5.88 15.60 0.79
CA TYR A 66 -6.16 15.83 -0.61
C TYR A 66 -7.37 16.74 -0.75
N VAL A 67 -7.23 17.82 -1.48
CA VAL A 67 -8.35 18.68 -1.85
C VAL A 67 -8.44 18.70 -3.38
N HIS A 68 -9.61 18.35 -3.89
CA HIS A 68 -9.82 18.35 -5.33
C HIS A 68 -9.81 19.78 -5.88
N HIS A 69 -9.38 19.95 -7.10
CA HIS A 69 -9.11 21.27 -7.70
C HIS A 69 -10.33 22.21 -7.72
N ASP A 70 -11.54 21.66 -7.74
CA ASP A 70 -12.80 22.41 -7.70
C ASP A 70 -13.26 22.78 -6.28
N GLY A 71 -12.51 22.35 -5.25
CA GLY A 71 -12.81 22.61 -3.83
C GLY A 71 -14.04 21.88 -3.28
N LYS A 72 -14.64 20.96 -4.05
CA LYS A 72 -15.88 20.27 -3.64
C LYS A 72 -15.65 18.92 -2.96
N LEU A 73 -14.42 18.42 -2.94
CA LEU A 73 -14.04 17.16 -2.34
C LEU A 73 -12.73 17.33 -1.57
N ALA A 74 -12.74 16.93 -0.31
CA ALA A 74 -11.55 16.89 0.55
C ALA A 74 -11.43 15.56 1.28
N VAL A 75 -10.19 15.11 1.47
CA VAL A 75 -9.85 13.87 2.18
C VAL A 75 -8.76 14.13 3.20
N LEU A 76 -8.87 13.49 4.35
CA LEU A 76 -7.82 13.34 5.36
C LEU A 76 -7.52 11.86 5.53
N VAL A 77 -6.26 11.47 5.51
CA VAL A 77 -5.82 10.09 5.78
C VAL A 77 -4.73 10.09 6.84
N GLU A 78 -4.94 9.33 7.92
CA GLU A 78 -3.93 9.09 8.94
C GLU A 78 -3.21 7.77 8.65
N VAL A 79 -1.88 7.85 8.43
CA VAL A 79 -1.01 6.70 8.25
C VAL A 79 0.01 6.70 9.37
N ASN A 80 0.11 5.60 10.11
CA ASN A 80 1.04 5.48 11.23
C ASN A 80 2.18 4.52 10.92
N CYS A 81 3.34 4.77 11.57
CA CYS A 81 4.54 3.94 11.55
C CYS A 81 5.18 3.87 12.93
N GLU A 82 6.29 3.14 13.06
CA GLU A 82 6.95 2.97 14.36
C GLU A 82 7.75 4.22 14.75
N THR A 83 8.38 4.92 13.77
CA THR A 83 9.27 6.05 14.02
C THR A 83 8.99 7.27 13.13
N ASP A 84 9.36 8.45 13.61
CA ASP A 84 9.31 9.71 12.86
C ASP A 84 10.30 9.73 11.67
N PHE A 85 11.36 8.93 11.73
CA PHE A 85 12.31 8.78 10.63
C PHE A 85 11.61 8.19 9.40
N VAL A 86 10.84 7.11 9.57
CA VAL A 86 10.07 6.51 8.47
C VAL A 86 8.98 7.46 8.00
N ALA A 87 8.27 8.15 8.91
CA ALA A 87 7.22 9.11 8.57
C ALA A 87 7.68 10.23 7.62
N ARG A 88 8.97 10.55 7.63
CA ARG A 88 9.59 11.60 6.79
C ARG A 88 10.17 11.09 5.47
N THR A 89 10.24 9.78 5.26
CA THR A 89 10.78 9.23 4.01
C THR A 89 9.90 9.57 2.82
N THR A 90 10.53 9.76 1.67
CA THR A 90 9.80 10.04 0.41
C THR A 90 8.78 8.97 0.07
N ASP A 91 9.12 7.69 0.32
CA ASP A 91 8.23 6.57 0.03
C ASP A 91 6.99 6.56 0.93
N PHE A 92 7.17 6.85 2.23
CA PHE A 92 6.04 6.95 3.16
C PHE A 92 5.13 8.12 2.80
N VAL A 93 5.70 9.28 2.55
CA VAL A 93 4.94 10.49 2.14
C VAL A 93 4.20 10.24 0.81
N GLN A 94 4.84 9.56 -0.15
CA GLN A 94 4.20 9.22 -1.41
C GLN A 94 3.02 8.27 -1.22
N PHE A 95 3.18 7.23 -0.39
CA PHE A 95 2.10 6.32 -0.06
C PHE A 95 0.91 7.05 0.61
N CYS A 96 1.17 7.99 1.52
CA CYS A 96 0.11 8.79 2.15
C CYS A 96 -0.68 9.59 1.10
N LYS A 97 0.00 10.23 0.15
CA LYS A 97 -0.63 10.97 -0.96
C LYS A 97 -1.46 10.04 -1.85
N ASP A 98 -0.92 8.88 -2.18
CA ASP A 98 -1.59 7.89 -3.01
C ASP A 98 -2.84 7.33 -2.31
N ALA A 99 -2.76 7.07 -1.02
CA ALA A 99 -3.91 6.66 -0.21
C ALA A 99 -5.00 7.74 -0.16
N ALA A 100 -4.63 9.02 -0.01
CA ALA A 100 -5.59 10.12 -0.01
C ALA A 100 -6.30 10.27 -1.37
N ILE A 101 -5.55 10.14 -2.48
CA ILE A 101 -6.12 10.15 -3.84
C ILE A 101 -7.04 8.95 -4.04
N GLN A 102 -6.66 7.76 -3.57
CA GLN A 102 -7.48 6.55 -3.64
C GLN A 102 -8.82 6.75 -2.93
N VAL A 103 -8.80 7.27 -1.69
CA VAL A 103 -10.02 7.57 -0.93
C VAL A 103 -10.90 8.58 -1.65
N ALA A 104 -10.30 9.62 -2.23
CA ALA A 104 -11.03 10.62 -3.00
C ALA A 104 -11.75 10.01 -4.21
N ALA A 105 -11.06 9.16 -4.96
CA ALA A 105 -11.55 8.59 -6.22
C ALA A 105 -12.54 7.44 -6.03
N MET A 106 -12.28 6.56 -5.05
CA MET A 106 -12.99 5.28 -4.91
C MET A 106 -14.00 5.25 -3.75
N ASN A 107 -14.03 6.29 -2.92
CA ASN A 107 -14.94 6.43 -1.78
C ASN A 107 -15.11 5.15 -0.94
N PRO A 108 -14.04 4.57 -0.39
CA PRO A 108 -14.15 3.37 0.43
C PRO A 108 -14.96 3.63 1.69
N ALA A 109 -15.67 2.62 2.18
CA ALA A 109 -16.41 2.68 3.44
C ALA A 109 -15.55 2.25 4.65
N TYR A 110 -14.56 1.41 4.40
CA TYR A 110 -13.71 0.80 5.44
C TYR A 110 -12.24 0.92 5.06
N VAL A 111 -11.35 0.86 6.06
CA VAL A 111 -9.91 0.73 5.78
C VAL A 111 -9.60 -0.70 5.34
N ARG A 112 -10.09 -1.70 6.07
CA ARG A 112 -9.84 -3.13 5.84
C ARG A 112 -11.16 -3.89 5.69
N PRO A 113 -11.18 -5.05 5.02
CA PRO A 113 -12.37 -5.90 4.97
C PRO A 113 -12.90 -6.30 6.36
N GLU A 114 -12.00 -6.50 7.33
CA GLU A 114 -12.35 -6.90 8.70
C GLU A 114 -13.05 -5.79 9.49
N ASP A 115 -12.98 -4.55 9.04
CA ASP A 115 -13.63 -3.39 9.66
C ASP A 115 -15.13 -3.30 9.28
N ALA A 116 -15.59 -4.14 8.34
CA ALA A 116 -16.99 -4.20 7.90
C ALA A 116 -17.89 -4.89 8.94
N PRO A 117 -19.19 -4.55 8.98
CA PRO A 117 -20.15 -5.22 9.86
C PRO A 117 -20.23 -6.73 9.59
N ALA A 118 -20.44 -7.51 10.66
CA ALA A 118 -20.64 -8.95 10.54
C ALA A 118 -21.86 -9.27 9.65
N GLY A 119 -21.68 -10.21 8.71
CA GLY A 119 -22.72 -10.62 7.77
C GLY A 119 -22.85 -9.73 6.53
N ALA A 120 -21.99 -8.74 6.35
CA ALA A 120 -21.94 -7.98 5.11
C ALA A 120 -21.52 -8.88 3.92
N ASP A 121 -22.01 -8.56 2.73
CA ASP A 121 -21.64 -9.28 1.51
C ASP A 121 -20.13 -9.16 1.22
N ALA A 122 -19.46 -10.29 1.04
CA ALA A 122 -18.00 -10.34 0.94
C ALA A 122 -17.44 -9.59 -0.28
N GLU A 123 -18.14 -9.61 -1.43
CA GLU A 123 -17.69 -8.91 -2.64
C GLU A 123 -17.92 -7.41 -2.49
N ALA A 124 -19.04 -6.98 -1.90
CA ALA A 124 -19.31 -5.58 -1.59
C ALA A 124 -18.31 -5.02 -0.58
N VAL A 125 -17.97 -5.80 0.46
CA VAL A 125 -16.93 -5.43 1.44
C VAL A 125 -15.58 -5.26 0.77
N LYS A 126 -15.18 -6.21 -0.07
CA LYS A 126 -13.90 -6.14 -0.81
C LYS A 126 -13.84 -4.92 -1.73
N ALA A 127 -14.93 -4.59 -2.41
CA ALA A 127 -15.01 -3.41 -3.28
C ALA A 127 -14.96 -2.10 -2.48
N SER A 128 -15.44 -2.08 -1.23
CA SER A 128 -15.53 -0.89 -0.39
C SER A 128 -14.42 -0.77 0.68
N ALA A 129 -13.55 -1.76 0.83
CA ALA A 129 -12.42 -1.70 1.75
C ALA A 129 -11.17 -1.13 1.05
N LEU A 130 -10.66 0.00 1.53
CA LEU A 130 -9.53 0.73 0.94
C LEU A 130 -8.35 -0.18 0.57
N LEU A 131 -7.90 -1.03 1.50
CA LEU A 131 -6.73 -1.88 1.28
C LEU A 131 -6.99 -3.03 0.29
N ALA A 132 -8.25 -3.42 0.06
CA ALA A 132 -8.61 -4.45 -0.90
C ALA A 132 -8.87 -3.90 -2.31
N GLN A 133 -9.09 -2.60 -2.45
CA GLN A 133 -9.34 -1.97 -3.74
C GLN A 133 -8.11 -2.03 -4.66
N PRO A 134 -8.31 -2.23 -5.97
CA PRO A 134 -7.29 -1.97 -6.98
C PRO A 134 -6.82 -0.52 -6.89
N PHE A 135 -5.51 -0.30 -6.99
CA PHE A 135 -4.96 1.04 -6.92
C PHE A 135 -5.34 1.87 -8.16
N VAL A 136 -5.84 3.06 -7.96
CA VAL A 136 -6.38 3.91 -9.03
C VAL A 136 -5.35 4.26 -10.12
N LYS A 137 -4.05 4.29 -9.78
CA LYS A 137 -2.97 4.56 -10.73
C LYS A 137 -2.40 3.28 -11.39
N ASP A 138 -2.66 2.10 -10.79
CA ASP A 138 -2.21 0.80 -11.30
C ASP A 138 -3.17 -0.30 -10.84
N ALA A 139 -4.14 -0.63 -11.66
CA ALA A 139 -5.15 -1.64 -11.35
C ALA A 139 -4.61 -3.08 -11.20
N GLY A 140 -3.36 -3.31 -11.56
CA GLY A 140 -2.67 -4.60 -11.36
C GLY A 140 -2.18 -4.83 -9.93
N THR A 141 -2.32 -3.83 -9.04
CA THR A 141 -1.84 -3.85 -7.66
C THR A 141 -2.92 -3.31 -6.74
N THR A 142 -3.12 -3.90 -5.56
CA THR A 142 -4.04 -3.36 -4.55
C THR A 142 -3.34 -2.33 -3.65
N VAL A 143 -4.11 -1.48 -2.98
CA VAL A 143 -3.57 -0.53 -1.98
C VAL A 143 -2.88 -1.28 -0.83
N GLY A 144 -3.42 -2.44 -0.43
CA GLY A 144 -2.80 -3.30 0.58
C GLY A 144 -1.45 -3.88 0.16
N GLU A 145 -1.28 -4.23 -1.12
CA GLU A 145 0.02 -4.66 -1.66
C GLU A 145 1.04 -3.52 -1.67
N LEU A 146 0.63 -2.28 -1.98
CA LEU A 146 1.49 -1.10 -1.86
C LEU A 146 1.92 -0.86 -0.41
N LEU A 147 0.99 -0.99 0.54
CA LEU A 147 1.29 -0.89 1.97
C LEU A 147 2.31 -1.96 2.40
N ASN A 148 2.10 -3.21 2.01
CA ASN A 148 3.02 -4.31 2.32
C ASN A 148 4.42 -4.11 1.70
N ALA A 149 4.49 -3.55 0.49
CA ALA A 149 5.75 -3.19 -0.15
C ALA A 149 6.49 -2.09 0.65
N LEU A 150 5.75 -1.09 1.15
CA LEU A 150 6.32 -0.04 2.00
C LEU A 150 6.83 -0.62 3.32
N VAL A 151 6.07 -1.50 3.99
CA VAL A 151 6.50 -2.21 5.21
C VAL A 151 7.77 -3.04 4.94
N ALA A 152 7.82 -3.76 3.82
CA ALA A 152 9.01 -4.53 3.44
C ALA A 152 10.24 -3.65 3.20
N LYS A 153 10.04 -2.45 2.63
CA LYS A 153 11.11 -1.50 2.32
C LYS A 153 11.65 -0.81 3.57
N THR A 154 10.74 -0.36 4.44
CA THR A 154 11.11 0.37 5.67
C THR A 154 11.55 -0.55 6.80
N GLY A 155 11.07 -1.80 6.80
CA GLY A 155 11.26 -2.75 7.90
C GLY A 155 10.45 -2.40 9.15
N GLU A 156 9.57 -1.41 9.09
CA GLU A 156 8.69 -0.99 10.18
C GLU A 156 7.23 -1.36 9.91
N LYS A 157 6.45 -1.47 10.98
CA LYS A 157 4.99 -1.51 10.87
C LYS A 157 4.50 -0.20 10.30
N VAL A 158 3.73 -0.27 9.22
CA VAL A 158 2.98 0.86 8.65
C VAL A 158 1.52 0.45 8.54
N ILE A 159 0.61 1.30 8.97
CA ILE A 159 -0.83 1.07 8.89
C ILE A 159 -1.56 2.32 8.42
N VAL A 160 -2.56 2.16 7.58
CA VAL A 160 -3.60 3.18 7.42
C VAL A 160 -4.53 3.04 8.63
N ARG A 161 -4.58 4.06 9.47
CA ARG A 161 -5.36 4.03 10.71
C ARG A 161 -6.83 4.37 10.45
N ARG A 162 -7.05 5.46 9.74
CA ARG A 162 -8.39 5.98 9.40
C ARG A 162 -8.31 7.01 8.30
N PHE A 163 -9.44 7.32 7.74
CA PHE A 163 -9.62 8.45 6.83
C PHE A 163 -10.96 9.14 7.07
N ALA A 164 -11.09 10.36 6.57
CA ALA A 164 -12.34 11.10 6.47
C ALA A 164 -12.42 11.71 5.06
N ARG A 165 -13.61 11.62 4.45
CA ARG A 165 -13.90 12.19 3.14
C ARG A 165 -15.11 13.10 3.28
N PHE A 166 -15.02 14.28 2.70
CA PHE A 166 -16.07 15.27 2.67
C PHE A 166 -16.30 15.67 1.22
N ALA A 167 -17.51 15.53 0.75
CA ALA A 167 -17.92 16.01 -0.57
C ALA A 167 -19.17 16.85 -0.46
N VAL A 168 -19.22 17.93 -1.23
CA VAL A 168 -20.38 18.83 -1.25
C VAL A 168 -21.61 18.09 -1.74
N GLY A 169 -22.69 18.10 -0.95
CA GLY A 169 -23.95 17.44 -1.28
C GLY A 169 -24.08 15.99 -0.81
N GLU A 170 -23.04 15.40 -0.19
CA GLU A 170 -23.15 14.12 0.50
C GLU A 170 -23.77 14.29 1.89
N PRO A 171 -24.58 13.33 2.38
CA PRO A 171 -25.10 13.35 3.73
C PRO A 171 -23.96 13.28 4.76
N ALA A 172 -24.18 13.93 5.92
CA ALA A 172 -23.23 13.93 7.01
C ALA A 172 -23.21 12.58 7.76
#